data_a7abf5dfca38212188687b339427a7ff
#
_entry.id   a7abf5dfca38212188687b339427a7ff
#
_cell.length_a   1.000
_cell.length_b   1.000
_cell.length_c   1.000
_cell.angle_alpha   90.00
_cell.angle_beta   90.00
_cell.angle_gamma   90.00
#
_symmetry.space_group_name_H-M   'P 1'
#
loop_
_entity.id
_entity.type
_entity.pdbx_description
1 polymer ?
#
loop_
_entity_poly.entity_id
_entity_poly.type
_entity_poly.pdbx_seq_one_letter_code
_entity_poly.pdbx_strand_id
1 'polypeptide(L)'
;ITAFIMEMLGSEGGGLELKRNELAQHFTVVPSQINYVISSRFTPEMGYLIESKRGGGGYIRIRRVSRTPAAGIMHIINNIGDSLNSFDSQALLKSTEDNGYITDKTRNLMLAAASDTAYSSIPPSLRDKLRASVVKNMLLSLVVK
;
A
#
# COMPACT_ATOMS: atom_id res chain seq x y z
N ILE A 1 7.73 -6.49 -16.87
CA ILE A 1 7.23 -5.12 -17.14
C ILE A 1 7.15 -4.32 -15.84
N THR A 2 6.47 -4.85 -14.83
CA THR A 2 6.32 -4.17 -13.54
C THR A 2 7.67 -3.87 -12.90
N ALA A 3 8.56 -4.85 -12.82
CA ALA A 3 9.90 -4.69 -12.25
C ALA A 3 10.72 -3.63 -12.99
N PHE A 4 10.63 -3.60 -14.32
CA PHE A 4 11.31 -2.61 -15.15
C PHE A 4 10.83 -1.19 -14.83
N ILE A 5 9.53 -1.00 -14.74
CA ILE A 5 8.95 0.31 -14.42
C ILE A 5 9.34 0.75 -13.00
N MET A 6 9.31 -0.17 -12.04
CA MET A 6 9.72 0.12 -10.66
C MET A 6 11.18 0.55 -10.57
N GLU A 7 12.06 -0.12 -11.30
CA GLU A 7 13.48 0.25 -11.37
C GLU A 7 13.67 1.63 -11.99
N MET A 8 12.98 1.91 -13.09
CA MET A 8 13.02 3.22 -13.75
C MET A 8 12.50 4.33 -12.85
N LEU A 9 11.42 4.10 -12.11
CA LEU A 9 10.88 5.06 -11.15
C LEU A 9 11.90 5.39 -10.06
N GLY A 10 12.64 4.40 -9.59
CA GLY A 10 13.68 4.59 -8.59
C GLY A 10 14.82 5.47 -9.08
N SER A 11 15.24 5.28 -10.34
CA SER A 11 16.35 6.05 -10.93
C SER A 11 15.94 7.48 -11.33
N GLU A 12 14.66 7.71 -11.61
CA GLU A 12 14.14 9.01 -12.07
C GLU A 12 13.55 9.87 -10.94
N GLY A 13 13.84 9.53 -9.68
CA GLY A 13 13.37 10.33 -8.55
C GLY A 13 11.87 10.24 -8.29
N GLY A 14 11.22 9.14 -8.70
CA GLY A 14 9.81 8.90 -8.41
C GLY A 14 8.83 9.38 -9.49
N GLY A 15 9.31 9.96 -10.59
CA GLY A 15 8.50 10.35 -11.74
C GLY A 15 9.05 9.76 -13.02
N LEU A 16 8.18 9.25 -13.88
CA LEU A 16 8.59 8.57 -15.13
C LEU A 16 7.59 8.84 -16.23
N GLU A 17 8.09 9.19 -17.40
CA GLU A 17 7.30 9.33 -18.61
C GLU A 17 7.66 8.20 -19.57
N LEU A 18 6.65 7.45 -20.00
CA LEU A 18 6.82 6.28 -20.86
C LEU A 18 6.01 6.44 -22.13
N LYS A 19 6.61 6.08 -23.26
CA LYS A 19 5.88 5.94 -24.53
C LYS A 19 5.34 4.52 -24.63
N ARG A 20 4.02 4.43 -24.69
CA ARG A 20 3.30 3.15 -24.66
C ARG A 20 3.76 2.20 -25.75
N ASN A 21 3.92 2.71 -26.99
CA ASN A 21 4.31 1.89 -28.13
C ASN A 21 5.76 1.42 -28.03
N GLU A 22 6.66 2.26 -27.56
CA GLU A 22 8.06 1.87 -27.36
C GLU A 22 8.20 0.77 -26.29
N LEU A 23 7.44 0.91 -25.20
CA LEU A 23 7.45 -0.08 -24.15
C LEU A 23 6.88 -1.43 -24.62
N ALA A 24 5.80 -1.37 -25.43
CA ALA A 24 5.20 -2.57 -26.01
C ALA A 24 6.19 -3.29 -26.95
N GLN A 25 6.92 -2.54 -27.76
CA GLN A 25 7.95 -3.11 -28.63
C GLN A 25 9.10 -3.72 -27.83
N HIS A 26 9.56 -3.03 -26.79
CA HIS A 26 10.66 -3.51 -25.95
C HIS A 26 10.34 -4.86 -25.30
N PHE A 27 9.12 -5.07 -24.85
CA PHE A 27 8.70 -6.32 -24.22
C PHE A 27 7.99 -7.28 -25.16
N THR A 28 7.90 -6.96 -26.43
CA THR A 28 7.24 -7.78 -27.47
C THR A 28 5.81 -8.17 -27.07
N VAL A 29 5.05 -7.16 -26.65
CA VAL A 29 3.62 -7.29 -26.28
C VAL A 29 2.80 -6.23 -27.01
N VAL A 30 1.47 -6.37 -27.01
CA VAL A 30 0.58 -5.37 -27.57
C VAL A 30 0.40 -4.20 -26.61
N PRO A 31 0.11 -2.96 -27.10
CA PRO A 31 -0.06 -1.79 -26.22
C PRO A 31 -1.14 -1.97 -25.14
N SER A 32 -2.19 -2.73 -25.42
CA SER A 32 -3.24 -3.01 -24.42
C SER A 32 -2.70 -3.77 -23.22
N GLN A 33 -1.70 -4.61 -23.41
CA GLN A 33 -1.03 -5.33 -22.32
C GLN A 33 -0.30 -4.36 -21.39
N ILE A 34 0.34 -3.33 -21.95
CA ILE A 34 0.99 -2.28 -21.18
C ILE A 34 -0.05 -1.53 -20.33
N ASN A 35 -1.18 -1.15 -20.93
CA ASN A 35 -2.28 -0.49 -20.21
C ASN A 35 -2.79 -1.34 -19.04
N TYR A 36 -2.96 -2.64 -19.27
CA TYR A 36 -3.42 -3.56 -18.23
C TYR A 36 -2.45 -3.62 -17.04
N VAL A 37 -1.15 -3.77 -17.31
CA VAL A 37 -0.14 -3.82 -16.27
C VAL A 37 -0.13 -2.53 -15.47
N ILE A 38 -0.14 -1.37 -16.14
CA ILE A 38 -0.09 -0.07 -15.48
C ILE A 38 -1.33 0.14 -14.62
N SER A 39 -2.52 -0.12 -15.15
CA SER A 39 -3.77 0.11 -14.41
C SER A 39 -3.96 -0.85 -13.24
N SER A 40 -3.38 -2.06 -13.30
CA SER A 40 -3.52 -3.05 -12.23
C SER A 40 -2.42 -3.01 -11.18
N ARG A 41 -1.20 -2.52 -11.53
CA ARG A 41 -0.05 -2.53 -10.63
C ARG A 41 0.32 -1.15 -10.06
N PHE A 42 -0.07 -0.09 -10.74
CA PHE A 42 0.26 1.28 -10.34
C PHE A 42 -1.02 2.07 -10.08
N THR A 43 -1.68 1.73 -8.97
CA THR A 43 -2.95 2.33 -8.56
C THR A 43 -2.73 3.45 -7.54
N PRO A 44 -3.70 4.38 -7.40
CA PRO A 44 -3.63 5.40 -6.34
C PRO A 44 -3.51 4.79 -4.95
N GLU A 45 -4.16 3.65 -4.70
CA GLU A 45 -4.09 2.94 -3.42
C GLU A 45 -2.67 2.47 -3.12
N MET A 46 -1.88 2.18 -4.14
CA MET A 46 -0.48 1.78 -4.01
C MET A 46 0.48 2.97 -3.97
N GLY A 47 -0.04 4.19 -4.06
CA GLY A 47 0.75 5.41 -3.97
C GLY A 47 1.23 5.96 -5.30
N TYR A 48 0.50 5.71 -6.40
CA TYR A 48 0.86 6.20 -7.73
C TYR A 48 -0.24 7.04 -8.33
N LEU A 49 0.17 8.07 -9.09
CA LEU A 49 -0.71 8.83 -9.96
C LEU A 49 -0.30 8.58 -11.40
N ILE A 50 -1.28 8.31 -12.25
CA ILE A 50 -1.08 8.01 -13.66
C ILE A 50 -1.81 9.05 -14.50
N GLU A 51 -1.07 9.72 -15.40
CA GLU A 51 -1.62 10.60 -16.39
C GLU A 51 -1.38 9.99 -17.77
N SER A 52 -2.42 9.91 -18.57
CA SER A 52 -2.38 9.40 -19.93
C SER A 52 -2.69 10.52 -20.89
N LYS A 53 -1.84 10.73 -21.91
CA LYS A 53 -2.13 11.67 -22.98
C LYS A 53 -2.24 10.94 -24.30
N ARG A 54 -3.29 11.26 -25.05
CA ARG A 54 -3.51 10.79 -26.42
C ARG A 54 -2.92 11.79 -27.40
N GLY A 55 -2.43 11.29 -28.51
CA GLY A 55 -1.82 12.10 -29.58
C GLY A 55 -0.30 12.03 -29.55
N GLY A 56 0.34 12.13 -30.72
CA GLY A 56 1.80 12.07 -30.83
C GLY A 56 2.43 10.78 -30.42
N GLY A 57 1.69 9.63 -30.52
CA GLY A 57 2.18 8.32 -30.10
C GLY A 57 1.78 7.90 -28.71
N GLY A 58 1.06 8.72 -27.96
CA GLY A 58 0.50 8.39 -26.65
C GLY A 58 1.56 8.11 -25.58
N TYR A 59 1.64 8.92 -24.56
CA TYR A 59 2.54 8.67 -23.44
C TYR A 59 1.79 8.54 -22.14
N ILE A 60 2.43 7.85 -21.19
CA ILE A 60 1.93 7.65 -19.84
C ILE A 60 2.94 8.26 -18.90
N ARG A 61 2.47 9.11 -18.00
CA ARG A 61 3.28 9.64 -16.90
C ARG A 61 2.88 8.96 -15.62
N ILE A 62 3.84 8.29 -14.97
CA ILE A 62 3.66 7.64 -13.68
C ILE A 62 4.42 8.46 -12.64
N ARG A 63 3.74 8.85 -11.57
CA ARG A 63 4.34 9.59 -10.47
C ARG A 63 4.06 8.87 -9.17
N ARG A 64 5.10 8.67 -8.36
CA ARG A 64 4.93 8.17 -6.99
C ARG A 64 4.49 9.32 -6.11
N VAL A 65 3.36 9.16 -5.43
CA VAL A 65 2.89 10.14 -4.44
C VAL A 65 3.57 9.82 -3.13
N SER A 66 4.45 10.70 -2.69
CA SER A 66 5.08 10.58 -1.39
C SER A 66 4.08 11.01 -0.32
N ARG A 67 3.56 10.06 0.46
CA ARG A 67 2.77 10.37 1.64
C ARG A 67 3.71 10.54 2.82
N THR A 68 3.46 11.55 3.66
CA THR A 68 4.14 11.62 4.95
C THR A 68 3.76 10.37 5.75
N PRO A 69 4.63 9.89 6.65
CA PRO A 69 4.29 8.73 7.48
C PRO A 69 2.98 8.93 8.25
N ALA A 70 2.74 10.11 8.80
CA ALA A 70 1.50 10.44 9.50
C ALA A 70 0.27 10.28 8.61
N ALA A 71 0.32 10.83 7.39
CA ALA A 71 -0.80 10.73 6.44
C ALA A 71 -1.03 9.28 6.00
N GLY A 72 0.04 8.50 5.77
CA GLY A 72 -0.05 7.09 5.43
C GLY A 72 -0.70 6.27 6.53
N ILE A 73 -0.31 6.48 7.76
CA ILE A 73 -0.87 5.79 8.93
C ILE A 73 -2.34 6.18 9.11
N MET A 74 -2.70 7.45 8.97
CA MET A 74 -4.11 7.89 9.08
C MET A 74 -4.97 7.24 7.99
N HIS A 75 -4.43 7.07 6.79
CA HIS A 75 -5.14 6.36 5.72
C HIS A 75 -5.43 4.90 6.12
N ILE A 76 -4.45 4.22 6.72
CA ILE A 76 -4.63 2.85 7.21
C ILE A 76 -5.70 2.81 8.30
N ILE A 77 -5.63 3.71 9.27
CA ILE A 77 -6.62 3.79 10.36
C ILE A 77 -8.04 3.95 9.81
N ASN A 78 -8.21 4.86 8.84
CA ASN A 78 -9.51 5.14 8.26
C ASN A 78 -10.08 3.97 7.46
N ASN A 79 -9.24 3.02 7.04
CA ASN A 79 -9.69 1.83 6.33
C ASN A 79 -9.94 0.63 7.25
N ILE A 80 -9.62 0.73 8.54
CA ILE A 80 -9.99 -0.28 9.52
C ILE A 80 -11.46 -0.05 9.87
N GLY A 81 -12.29 -1.06 9.69
CA GLY A 81 -13.70 -0.97 10.08
C GLY A 81 -13.91 -1.10 11.58
N ASP A 82 -15.13 -1.43 11.97
CA ASP A 82 -15.49 -1.65 13.37
C ASP A 82 -15.00 -3.00 13.90
N SER A 83 -14.54 -3.88 13.01
CA SER A 83 -14.14 -5.24 13.31
C SER A 83 -12.89 -5.59 12.51
N LEU A 84 -11.97 -6.32 13.13
CA LEU A 84 -10.71 -6.72 12.51
C LEU A 84 -10.33 -8.11 13.02
N ASN A 85 -10.34 -9.11 12.14
CA ASN A 85 -9.96 -10.46 12.55
C ASN A 85 -8.43 -10.59 12.63
N SER A 86 -7.95 -11.68 13.22
CA SER A 86 -6.53 -11.91 13.44
C SER A 86 -5.74 -11.97 12.14
N PHE A 87 -6.27 -12.63 11.12
CA PHE A 87 -5.61 -12.76 9.82
C PHE A 87 -5.44 -11.40 9.14
N ASP A 88 -6.51 -10.60 9.08
CA ASP A 88 -6.48 -9.27 8.46
C ASP A 88 -5.59 -8.32 9.24
N SER A 89 -5.53 -8.45 10.56
CA SER A 89 -4.62 -7.67 11.41
C SER A 89 -3.16 -7.96 11.06
N GLN A 90 -2.80 -9.22 10.88
CA GLN A 90 -1.45 -9.60 10.47
C GLN A 90 -1.09 -9.01 9.11
N ALA A 91 -1.97 -9.13 8.14
CA ALA A 91 -1.76 -8.60 6.79
C ALA A 91 -1.62 -7.07 6.81
N LEU A 92 -2.47 -6.39 7.57
CA LEU A 92 -2.47 -4.93 7.69
C LEU A 92 -1.15 -4.42 8.32
N LEU A 93 -0.71 -5.04 9.41
CA LEU A 93 0.53 -4.62 10.09
C LEU A 93 1.77 -4.97 9.28
N LYS A 94 1.75 -6.06 8.52
CA LYS A 94 2.83 -6.39 7.58
C LYS A 94 2.92 -5.34 6.48
N SER A 95 1.79 -4.94 5.91
CA SER A 95 1.74 -3.87 4.91
C SER A 95 2.24 -2.54 5.47
N THR A 96 1.89 -2.22 6.71
CA THR A 96 2.36 -1.01 7.40
C THR A 96 3.88 -1.00 7.53
N GLU A 97 4.48 -2.14 7.88
CA GLU A 97 5.94 -2.31 7.91
C GLU A 97 6.55 -2.19 6.52
N ASP A 98 5.96 -2.84 5.52
CA ASP A 98 6.48 -2.83 4.15
C ASP A 98 6.48 -1.42 3.55
N ASN A 99 5.54 -0.56 3.99
CA ASN A 99 5.51 0.85 3.61
C ASN A 99 6.51 1.72 4.40
N GLY A 100 7.24 1.12 5.33
CA GLY A 100 8.25 1.83 6.11
C GLY A 100 7.70 2.67 7.26
N TYR A 101 6.43 2.50 7.63
CA TYR A 101 5.80 3.30 8.70
C TYR A 101 6.11 2.78 10.09
N ILE A 102 6.41 1.50 10.22
CA ILE A 102 6.80 0.87 11.49
C ILE A 102 7.99 -0.07 11.25
N THR A 103 8.72 -0.36 12.32
CA THR A 103 9.80 -1.35 12.29
C THR A 103 9.24 -2.75 12.51
N ASP A 104 10.07 -3.79 12.28
CA ASP A 104 9.70 -5.17 12.55
C ASP A 104 9.44 -5.40 14.05
N LYS A 105 10.21 -4.75 14.93
CA LYS A 105 9.98 -4.82 16.38
C LYS A 105 8.63 -4.24 16.75
N THR A 106 8.30 -3.08 16.23
CA THR A 106 6.99 -2.44 16.49
C THR A 106 5.87 -3.32 15.97
N ARG A 107 6.00 -3.87 14.75
CA ARG A 107 5.00 -4.80 14.21
C ARG A 107 4.81 -6.01 15.13
N ASN A 108 5.89 -6.65 15.56
CA ASN A 108 5.81 -7.83 16.41
C ASN A 108 5.14 -7.53 17.75
N LEU A 109 5.45 -6.37 18.34
CA LEU A 109 4.82 -5.92 19.57
C LEU A 109 3.32 -5.69 19.39
N MET A 110 2.94 -5.03 18.30
CA MET A 110 1.54 -4.75 17.98
C MET A 110 0.76 -6.03 17.72
N LEU A 111 1.36 -7.00 17.00
CA LEU A 111 0.73 -8.29 16.75
C LEU A 111 0.52 -9.07 18.05
N ALA A 112 1.48 -9.03 18.98
CA ALA A 112 1.34 -9.68 20.27
C ALA A 112 0.18 -9.07 21.08
N ALA A 113 0.05 -7.74 21.09
CA ALA A 113 -1.03 -7.04 21.79
C ALA A 113 -2.39 -7.25 21.14
N ALA A 114 -2.44 -7.55 19.85
CA ALA A 114 -3.68 -7.76 19.09
C ALA A 114 -3.99 -9.24 18.83
N SER A 115 -3.30 -10.16 19.49
CA SER A 115 -3.45 -11.60 19.27
C SER A 115 -4.63 -12.17 20.05
N ASP A 116 -5.18 -13.27 19.54
CA ASP A 116 -6.22 -14.02 20.27
C ASP A 116 -5.70 -14.54 21.60
N THR A 117 -4.42 -14.84 21.71
CA THR A 117 -3.78 -15.24 22.97
C THR A 117 -3.90 -14.12 24.02
N ALA A 118 -3.65 -12.88 23.64
CA ALA A 118 -3.82 -11.74 24.53
C ALA A 118 -5.28 -11.54 24.94
N TYR A 119 -6.20 -11.93 24.09
CA TYR A 119 -7.65 -11.79 24.31
C TYR A 119 -8.32 -13.07 24.80
N SER A 120 -7.56 -13.98 25.37
CA SER A 120 -8.07 -15.30 25.83
C SER A 120 -9.21 -15.19 26.84
N SER A 121 -9.22 -14.14 27.67
CA SER A 121 -10.29 -13.89 28.64
C SER A 121 -11.51 -13.17 28.05
N ILE A 122 -11.43 -12.75 26.77
CA ILE A 122 -12.50 -12.04 26.09
C ILE A 122 -13.33 -13.03 25.25
N PRO A 123 -14.67 -12.99 25.30
CA PRO A 123 -15.48 -13.87 24.47
C PRO A 123 -15.11 -13.74 22.99
N PRO A 124 -14.99 -14.86 22.24
CA PRO A 124 -14.58 -14.82 20.84
C PRO A 124 -15.41 -13.85 19.97
N SER A 125 -16.69 -13.69 20.26
CA SER A 125 -17.58 -12.78 19.51
C SER A 125 -17.22 -11.30 19.66
N LEU A 126 -16.43 -10.92 20.66
CA LEU A 126 -16.04 -9.54 20.94
C LEU A 126 -14.58 -9.24 20.58
N ARG A 127 -13.80 -10.27 20.28
CA ARG A 127 -12.34 -10.11 20.03
C ARG A 127 -12.03 -9.25 18.81
N ASP A 128 -12.78 -9.44 17.73
CA ASP A 128 -12.52 -8.70 16.48
C ASP A 128 -12.84 -7.20 16.62
N LYS A 129 -13.87 -6.85 17.39
CA LYS A 129 -14.19 -5.45 17.71
C LYS A 129 -13.11 -4.83 18.61
N LEU A 130 -12.69 -5.57 19.61
CA LEU A 130 -11.60 -5.13 20.51
C LEU A 130 -10.31 -4.93 19.72
N ARG A 131 -9.97 -5.89 18.88
CA ARG A 131 -8.76 -5.83 18.04
C ARG A 131 -8.76 -4.59 17.14
N ALA A 132 -9.89 -4.29 16.51
CA ALA A 132 -10.01 -3.09 15.67
C ALA A 132 -9.70 -1.84 16.47
N SER A 133 -10.26 -1.70 17.67
CA SER A 133 -10.02 -0.56 18.55
C SER A 133 -8.57 -0.49 19.00
N VAL A 134 -8.00 -1.60 19.40
CA VAL A 134 -6.59 -1.68 19.89
C VAL A 134 -5.63 -1.30 18.77
N VAL A 135 -5.80 -1.87 17.57
CA VAL A 135 -4.92 -1.60 16.44
C VAL A 135 -5.02 -0.12 16.03
N LYS A 136 -6.23 0.42 15.95
CA LYS A 136 -6.42 1.85 15.65
C LYS A 136 -5.71 2.74 16.67
N ASN A 137 -5.85 2.45 17.95
CA ASN A 137 -5.22 3.24 19.02
C ASN A 137 -3.70 3.15 18.97
N MET A 138 -3.16 1.97 18.71
CA MET A 138 -1.72 1.79 18.58
C MET A 138 -1.18 2.60 17.40
N LEU A 139 -1.84 2.53 16.25
CA LEU A 139 -1.45 3.29 15.06
C LEU A 139 -1.58 4.80 15.29
N LEU A 140 -2.66 5.22 15.95
CA LEU A 140 -2.89 6.63 16.26
C LEU A 140 -1.78 7.18 17.15
N SER A 141 -1.27 6.39 18.09
CA SER A 141 -0.17 6.80 18.98
C SER A 141 1.12 7.13 18.23
N LEU A 142 1.29 6.60 17.02
CA LEU A 142 2.46 6.88 16.18
C LEU A 142 2.31 8.21 15.42
N VAL A 143 1.09 8.72 15.29
CA VAL A 143 0.79 9.96 14.56
C VAL A 143 0.74 11.15 15.51
N VAL A 144 0.13 10.95 16.68
CA VAL A 144 -0.04 12.00 17.69
C VAL A 144 1.21 12.03 18.57
N LYS A 145 1.89 13.17 18.58
CA LYS A 145 3.08 13.39 19.42
C LYS A 145 2.70 14.11 20.71
#